data_e415c093761c98fba059c5d6c03ddb35
#
_entry.id   e415c093761c98fba059c5d6c03ddb35
#
_cell.length_a   1.000
_cell.length_b   1.000
_cell.length_c   1.000
_cell.angle_alpha   90.00
_cell.angle_beta   90.00
_cell.angle_gamma   90.00
#
_symmetry.space_group_name_H-M   'P 1'
#
loop_
_entity.id
_entity.type
_entity.pdbx_description
1 polymer ?
#
loop_
_entity_poly.entity_id
_entity_poly.type
_entity_poly.pdbx_seq_one_letter_code
_entity_poly.pdbx_strand_id
1 'polypeptide(L)'
;PADVRGFDPALAPAGASVAVHEHTFTVTEQVMHVGAGVTQMRMTFNAGVPGPILRGRVGDVFRITLVNKGSMSHSIDFHAGVLPPDDVMRSINPGESLVYEFTAQRAGIWLYHCSTAPMSVHLASGMHGAVIIDPPNLTAVDREYVVVQSEIYLGPEGGGTDAVKVAAKTPDLFAFNGIAFQYRDRPFTARPGERVRFWVLDAGPSEPMSFHAVGLQFDQVFFEGAWTLGGPDRIGAAWSGGSQALGLHPAQGGFVECVPPAAGTYTVVSHSFADMEKGAMGHLVVAD
;
A
#
# COMPACT_ATOMS: atom_id res chain seq x y z
N PRO A 1 7.04 21.28 -16.87
CA PRO A 1 6.84 19.96 -16.32
C PRO A 1 5.39 19.90 -15.87
N ALA A 2 4.59 19.00 -16.48
CA ALA A 2 3.24 18.77 -16.04
C ALA A 2 3.28 18.38 -14.55
N ASP A 3 2.40 18.98 -13.77
CA ASP A 3 2.31 18.76 -12.33
C ASP A 3 1.96 17.29 -12.08
N VAL A 4 2.99 16.47 -11.83
CA VAL A 4 2.81 15.06 -11.50
C VAL A 4 2.17 15.02 -10.13
N ARG A 5 0.85 14.89 -10.08
CA ARG A 5 0.14 14.69 -8.81
C ARG A 5 0.61 13.37 -8.21
N GLY A 6 1.51 13.46 -7.23
CA GLY A 6 1.92 12.31 -6.45
C GLY A 6 0.82 11.85 -5.50
N PHE A 7 1.01 10.66 -4.95
CA PHE A 7 0.13 10.11 -3.93
C PHE A 7 0.42 10.77 -2.58
N ASP A 8 -0.61 11.25 -1.89
CA ASP A 8 -0.49 11.72 -0.50
C ASP A 8 -0.50 10.51 0.45
N PRO A 9 0.60 10.23 1.15
CA PRO A 9 0.70 9.08 2.02
C PRO A 9 0.11 9.30 3.41
N ALA A 10 -0.27 10.54 3.77
CA ALA A 10 -0.77 10.86 5.10
C ALA A 10 -2.13 10.21 5.36
N LEU A 11 -2.29 9.63 6.54
CA LEU A 11 -3.51 8.94 6.94
C LEU A 11 -4.25 9.71 8.03
N ALA A 12 -5.58 9.81 7.86
CA ALA A 12 -6.47 10.18 8.95
C ALA A 12 -6.77 8.93 9.83
N PRO A 13 -6.98 9.11 11.15
CA PRO A 13 -7.37 8.01 12.03
C PRO A 13 -8.74 7.42 11.62
N ALA A 14 -8.96 6.16 11.97
CA ALA A 14 -10.26 5.54 11.79
C ALA A 14 -11.34 6.24 12.63
N GLY A 15 -12.59 6.17 12.18
CA GLY A 15 -13.75 6.67 12.92
C GLY A 15 -13.86 6.06 14.33
N ALA A 16 -14.52 6.74 15.26
CA ALA A 16 -14.59 6.34 16.68
C ALA A 16 -15.48 5.12 16.98
N SER A 17 -16.41 4.79 16.10
CA SER A 17 -17.38 3.70 16.27
C SER A 17 -17.40 2.76 15.06
N VAL A 18 -17.91 1.53 15.27
CA VAL A 18 -18.20 0.59 14.17
C VAL A 18 -19.13 1.24 13.16
N ALA A 19 -18.81 1.10 11.88
CA ALA A 19 -19.48 1.77 10.78
C ALA A 19 -19.71 0.84 9.58
N VAL A 20 -20.62 1.29 8.70
CA VAL A 20 -20.73 0.76 7.33
C VAL A 20 -20.04 1.74 6.39
N HIS A 21 -19.04 1.24 5.65
CA HIS A 21 -18.30 2.00 4.66
C HIS A 21 -18.83 1.66 3.27
N GLU A 22 -19.44 2.62 2.60
CA GLU A 22 -19.95 2.45 1.23
C GLU A 22 -19.05 3.21 0.26
N HIS A 23 -18.51 2.48 -0.73
CA HIS A 23 -17.62 3.05 -1.74
C HIS A 23 -18.01 2.58 -3.14
N THR A 24 -17.78 3.44 -4.13
CA THR A 24 -17.82 3.06 -5.54
C THR A 24 -16.41 3.05 -6.07
N PHE A 25 -15.99 1.89 -6.59
CA PHE A 25 -14.72 1.72 -7.28
C PHE A 25 -14.98 1.66 -8.78
N THR A 26 -14.49 2.66 -9.50
CA THR A 26 -14.59 2.73 -10.95
C THR A 26 -13.27 2.27 -11.57
N VAL A 27 -13.35 1.23 -12.39
CA VAL A 27 -12.19 0.78 -13.19
C VAL A 27 -12.05 1.67 -14.42
N THR A 28 -10.84 2.18 -14.63
CA THR A 28 -10.47 2.96 -15.83
C THR A 28 -9.04 2.64 -16.26
N GLU A 29 -8.75 2.92 -17.52
CA GLU A 29 -7.42 2.83 -18.11
C GLU A 29 -6.95 4.22 -18.49
N GLN A 30 -5.71 4.56 -18.13
CA GLN A 30 -5.15 5.88 -18.43
C GLN A 30 -3.63 5.88 -18.40
N VAL A 31 -3.01 6.75 -19.18
CA VAL A 31 -1.56 6.97 -19.15
C VAL A 31 -1.22 7.78 -17.91
N MET A 32 -0.31 7.25 -17.07
CA MET A 32 0.12 7.86 -15.83
C MET A 32 1.64 7.91 -15.76
N HIS A 33 2.17 8.89 -15.05
CA HIS A 33 3.58 8.89 -14.66
C HIS A 33 3.86 7.77 -13.64
N VAL A 34 4.90 7.00 -13.88
CA VAL A 34 5.38 5.92 -12.99
C VAL A 34 6.80 6.18 -12.47
N GLY A 35 7.44 7.23 -12.96
CA GLY A 35 8.76 7.71 -12.57
C GLY A 35 9.05 9.04 -13.27
N ALA A 36 10.20 9.64 -12.98
CA ALA A 36 10.61 10.91 -13.58
C ALA A 36 10.75 10.77 -15.12
N GLY A 37 9.85 11.43 -15.86
CA GLY A 37 9.81 11.38 -17.33
C GLY A 37 9.35 10.04 -17.92
N VAL A 38 8.90 9.09 -17.11
CA VAL A 38 8.44 7.77 -17.55
C VAL A 38 6.93 7.66 -17.37
N THR A 39 6.23 7.28 -18.44
CA THR A 39 4.78 7.06 -18.44
C THR A 39 4.42 5.63 -18.83
N GLN A 40 3.29 5.15 -18.31
CA GLN A 40 2.74 3.84 -18.62
C GLN A 40 1.22 3.91 -18.66
N MET A 41 0.59 3.15 -19.56
CA MET A 41 -0.85 2.89 -19.50
C MET A 41 -1.14 2.04 -18.25
N ARG A 42 -1.90 2.60 -17.33
CA ARG A 42 -2.27 1.94 -16.06
C ARG A 42 -3.73 1.55 -16.09
N MET A 43 -4.02 0.40 -15.50
CA MET A 43 -5.37 -0.02 -15.12
C MET A 43 -5.58 0.38 -13.67
N THR A 44 -6.67 1.06 -13.36
CA THR A 44 -6.81 1.74 -12.07
C THR A 44 -8.16 1.47 -11.41
N PHE A 45 -8.18 1.53 -10.08
CA PHE A 45 -9.38 1.78 -9.29
C PHE A 45 -9.44 3.27 -8.93
N ASN A 46 -10.52 3.95 -9.33
CA ASN A 46 -10.74 5.38 -9.10
C ASN A 46 -9.59 6.27 -9.59
N ALA A 47 -9.04 5.95 -10.77
CA ALA A 47 -8.00 6.72 -11.45
C ALA A 47 -6.70 6.90 -10.63
N GLY A 48 -6.45 6.07 -9.63
CA GLY A 48 -5.26 6.10 -8.77
C GLY A 48 -4.47 4.81 -8.78
N VAL A 49 -3.16 4.90 -8.51
CA VAL A 49 -2.27 3.79 -8.19
C VAL A 49 -1.38 4.19 -7.00
N PRO A 50 -1.50 3.50 -5.86
CA PRO A 50 -2.54 2.52 -5.53
C PRO A 50 -3.94 3.12 -5.67
N GLY A 51 -4.95 2.25 -5.77
CA GLY A 51 -6.34 2.65 -5.64
C GLY A 51 -6.63 3.20 -4.24
N PRO A 52 -7.89 3.55 -3.91
CA PRO A 52 -8.25 4.14 -2.63
C PRO A 52 -7.72 3.34 -1.43
N ILE A 53 -7.11 4.02 -0.47
CA ILE A 53 -6.78 3.42 0.83
C ILE A 53 -8.02 3.50 1.71
N LEU A 54 -8.60 2.35 2.02
CA LEU A 54 -9.74 2.26 2.94
C LEU A 54 -9.23 2.09 4.36
N ARG A 55 -9.97 2.63 5.33
CA ARG A 55 -9.65 2.47 6.75
C ARG A 55 -10.89 2.27 7.59
N GLY A 56 -10.82 1.34 8.52
CA GLY A 56 -11.88 1.04 9.47
C GLY A 56 -11.38 0.30 10.69
N ARG A 57 -12.29 -0.37 11.37
CA ARG A 57 -12.04 -1.12 12.60
C ARG A 57 -12.54 -2.55 12.48
N VAL A 58 -12.09 -3.40 13.35
CA VAL A 58 -12.68 -4.75 13.50
C VAL A 58 -14.18 -4.62 13.80
N GLY A 59 -14.98 -5.30 13.01
CA GLY A 59 -16.44 -5.26 13.06
C GLY A 59 -17.09 -4.34 12.03
N ASP A 60 -16.33 -3.46 11.38
CA ASP A 60 -16.87 -2.60 10.30
C ASP A 60 -17.27 -3.44 9.09
N VAL A 61 -18.31 -2.97 8.40
CA VAL A 61 -18.78 -3.53 7.14
C VAL A 61 -18.31 -2.64 5.98
N PHE A 62 -17.71 -3.25 4.99
CA PHE A 62 -17.31 -2.58 3.76
C PHE A 62 -18.18 -3.07 2.61
N ARG A 63 -18.89 -2.16 1.95
CA ARG A 63 -19.71 -2.41 0.78
C ARG A 63 -19.13 -1.65 -0.40
N ILE A 64 -18.58 -2.38 -1.35
CA ILE A 64 -17.90 -1.81 -2.51
C ILE A 64 -18.72 -2.10 -3.76
N THR A 65 -19.17 -1.06 -4.45
CA THR A 65 -19.74 -1.19 -5.79
C THR A 65 -18.61 -1.04 -6.80
N LEU A 66 -18.21 -2.14 -7.43
CA LEU A 66 -17.25 -2.13 -8.54
C LEU A 66 -18.01 -1.80 -9.83
N VAL A 67 -17.56 -0.79 -10.55
CA VAL A 67 -18.11 -0.38 -11.87
C VAL A 67 -17.00 -0.48 -12.90
N ASN A 68 -17.15 -1.35 -13.90
CA ASN A 68 -16.16 -1.51 -14.94
C ASN A 68 -16.41 -0.53 -16.10
N LYS A 69 -15.61 0.55 -16.15
CA LYS A 69 -15.55 1.48 -17.30
C LYS A 69 -14.29 1.30 -18.15
N GLY A 70 -13.55 0.22 -17.93
CA GLY A 70 -12.39 -0.16 -18.73
C GLY A 70 -12.79 -0.82 -20.06
N SER A 71 -11.79 -1.22 -20.85
CA SER A 71 -11.94 -1.85 -22.15
C SER A 71 -11.98 -3.37 -22.12
N MET A 72 -11.64 -3.97 -20.97
CA MET A 72 -11.59 -5.44 -20.77
C MET A 72 -12.29 -5.85 -19.48
N SER A 73 -12.41 -7.16 -19.24
CA SER A 73 -12.99 -7.69 -18.01
C SER A 73 -12.09 -7.47 -16.82
N HIS A 74 -12.67 -7.13 -15.68
CA HIS A 74 -11.99 -6.91 -14.40
C HIS A 74 -12.80 -7.50 -13.25
N SER A 75 -12.15 -7.65 -12.10
CA SER A 75 -12.76 -8.11 -10.86
C SER A 75 -12.08 -7.42 -9.68
N ILE A 76 -12.47 -7.77 -8.46
CA ILE A 76 -11.79 -7.31 -7.25
C ILE A 76 -11.83 -8.41 -6.18
N ASP A 77 -10.72 -8.57 -5.48
CA ASP A 77 -10.58 -9.41 -4.29
C ASP A 77 -10.09 -8.55 -3.13
N PHE A 78 -10.79 -8.62 -1.99
CA PHE A 78 -10.41 -7.96 -0.74
C PHE A 78 -9.89 -8.98 0.26
N HIS A 79 -8.59 -9.00 0.54
CA HIS A 79 -7.99 -9.89 1.53
C HIS A 79 -8.48 -9.63 2.98
N ALA A 80 -9.05 -8.46 3.24
CA ALA A 80 -9.70 -8.15 4.51
C ALA A 80 -11.01 -8.91 4.72
N GLY A 81 -11.62 -9.45 3.64
CA GLY A 81 -12.85 -10.23 3.68
C GLY A 81 -12.59 -11.71 3.92
N VAL A 82 -13.52 -12.38 4.60
CA VAL A 82 -13.51 -13.83 4.80
C VAL A 82 -14.85 -14.37 4.31
N LEU A 83 -14.91 -14.75 3.03
CA LEU A 83 -16.12 -15.22 2.34
C LEU A 83 -15.75 -16.06 1.11
N PRO A 84 -16.67 -16.93 0.62
CA PRO A 84 -16.45 -17.68 -0.62
C PRO A 84 -16.27 -16.76 -1.82
N PRO A 85 -15.28 -17.03 -2.71
CA PRO A 85 -14.96 -16.14 -3.83
C PRO A 85 -15.90 -16.28 -5.04
N ASP A 86 -16.62 -17.36 -5.15
CA ASP A 86 -17.27 -17.83 -6.39
C ASP A 86 -18.14 -16.79 -7.09
N ASP A 87 -18.84 -15.94 -6.33
CA ASP A 87 -19.75 -14.94 -6.89
C ASP A 87 -19.17 -13.52 -6.85
N VAL A 88 -18.64 -13.13 -5.69
CA VAL A 88 -18.21 -11.75 -5.44
C VAL A 88 -16.90 -11.37 -6.12
N MET A 89 -16.05 -12.36 -6.47
CA MET A 89 -14.77 -12.15 -7.16
C MET A 89 -14.84 -12.51 -8.66
N ARG A 90 -16.03 -12.75 -9.21
CA ARG A 90 -16.16 -13.02 -10.64
C ARG A 90 -15.74 -11.83 -11.47
N SER A 91 -15.20 -12.07 -12.64
CA SER A 91 -14.92 -11.02 -13.62
C SER A 91 -16.23 -10.42 -14.15
N ILE A 92 -16.26 -9.11 -14.26
CA ILE A 92 -17.34 -8.34 -14.90
C ILE A 92 -16.84 -7.69 -16.19
N ASN A 93 -17.68 -7.65 -17.21
CA ASN A 93 -17.35 -7.07 -18.52
C ASN A 93 -17.46 -5.53 -18.50
N PRO A 94 -16.90 -4.85 -19.52
CA PRO A 94 -17.12 -3.41 -19.69
C PRO A 94 -18.60 -3.03 -19.62
N GLY A 95 -18.93 -2.02 -18.80
CA GLY A 95 -20.29 -1.55 -18.54
C GLY A 95 -21.04 -2.27 -17.42
N GLU A 96 -20.54 -3.40 -16.93
CA GLU A 96 -21.16 -4.13 -15.82
C GLU A 96 -20.72 -3.57 -14.44
N SER A 97 -21.50 -3.92 -13.42
CA SER A 97 -21.18 -3.63 -12.02
C SER A 97 -21.41 -4.84 -11.12
N LEU A 98 -20.75 -4.83 -9.96
CA LEU A 98 -20.80 -5.88 -8.95
C LEU A 98 -20.70 -5.25 -7.56
N VAL A 99 -21.48 -5.73 -6.62
CA VAL A 99 -21.34 -5.35 -5.20
C VAL A 99 -20.55 -6.43 -4.47
N TYR A 100 -19.47 -6.02 -3.82
CA TYR A 100 -18.66 -6.83 -2.93
C TYR A 100 -18.84 -6.31 -1.51
N GLU A 101 -19.35 -7.14 -0.61
CA GLU A 101 -19.54 -6.79 0.78
C GLU A 101 -18.80 -7.76 1.70
N PHE A 102 -18.10 -7.23 2.69
CA PHE A 102 -17.45 -8.03 3.73
C PHE A 102 -17.47 -7.32 5.08
N THR A 103 -17.40 -8.10 6.17
CA THR A 103 -17.16 -7.60 7.52
C THR A 103 -15.68 -7.77 7.85
N ALA A 104 -15.03 -6.70 8.32
CA ALA A 104 -13.63 -6.73 8.76
C ALA A 104 -13.50 -7.54 10.06
N GLN A 105 -12.92 -8.73 10.00
CA GLN A 105 -12.79 -9.62 11.16
C GLN A 105 -11.45 -9.55 11.87
N ARG A 106 -10.43 -9.05 11.18
CA ARG A 106 -9.02 -9.02 11.64
C ARG A 106 -8.40 -7.66 11.41
N ALA A 107 -7.66 -7.19 12.41
CA ALA A 107 -6.82 -6.01 12.27
C ALA A 107 -5.63 -6.27 11.34
N GLY A 108 -5.11 -5.22 10.72
CA GLY A 108 -3.95 -5.27 9.80
C GLY A 108 -4.10 -4.34 8.63
N ILE A 109 -3.15 -4.38 7.72
CA ILE A 109 -3.24 -3.76 6.40
C ILE A 109 -3.34 -4.88 5.36
N TRP A 110 -4.46 -4.89 4.64
CA TRP A 110 -4.87 -5.98 3.77
C TRP A 110 -4.89 -5.51 2.32
N LEU A 111 -4.27 -6.29 1.43
CA LEU A 111 -4.29 -6.04 -0.01
C LEU A 111 -5.71 -6.17 -0.55
N TYR A 112 -6.07 -5.36 -1.53
CA TYR A 112 -7.09 -5.69 -2.52
C TYR A 112 -6.50 -5.54 -3.93
N HIS A 113 -6.97 -6.35 -4.87
CA HIS A 113 -6.46 -6.35 -6.24
C HIS A 113 -7.47 -6.93 -7.23
N CYS A 114 -7.24 -6.68 -8.52
CA CYS A 114 -7.96 -7.40 -9.57
C CYS A 114 -7.51 -8.86 -9.62
N SER A 115 -8.47 -9.79 -9.63
CA SER A 115 -8.24 -11.24 -9.72
C SER A 115 -8.58 -11.84 -11.09
N THR A 116 -8.87 -11.00 -12.09
CA THR A 116 -9.03 -11.45 -13.48
C THR A 116 -7.69 -11.90 -14.05
N ALA A 117 -7.67 -13.03 -14.72
CA ALA A 117 -6.45 -13.57 -15.36
C ALA A 117 -6.01 -12.75 -16.59
N PRO A 118 -4.69 -12.53 -16.80
CA PRO A 118 -3.58 -12.94 -15.94
C PRO A 118 -3.43 -11.99 -14.75
N MET A 119 -3.65 -12.50 -13.55
CA MET A 119 -3.70 -11.71 -12.31
C MET A 119 -2.44 -10.88 -12.06
N SER A 120 -1.26 -11.45 -12.31
CA SER A 120 0.02 -10.76 -12.14
C SER A 120 0.17 -9.54 -13.04
N VAL A 121 -0.36 -9.59 -14.27
CA VAL A 121 -0.32 -8.49 -15.22
C VAL A 121 -1.29 -7.38 -14.80
N HIS A 122 -2.53 -7.73 -14.39
CA HIS A 122 -3.51 -6.76 -13.92
C HIS A 122 -3.03 -6.04 -12.66
N LEU A 123 -2.46 -6.77 -11.69
CA LEU A 123 -1.89 -6.20 -10.47
C LEU A 123 -0.71 -5.27 -10.81
N ALA A 124 0.26 -5.74 -11.60
CA ALA A 124 1.41 -4.95 -12.04
C ALA A 124 1.01 -3.72 -12.87
N SER A 125 -0.14 -3.77 -13.55
CA SER A 125 -0.72 -2.63 -14.28
C SER A 125 -1.28 -1.55 -13.36
N GLY A 126 -1.36 -1.79 -12.03
CA GLY A 126 -1.81 -0.79 -11.04
C GLY A 126 -3.11 -1.13 -10.31
N MET A 127 -3.72 -2.28 -10.59
CA MET A 127 -4.99 -2.67 -9.97
C MET A 127 -4.78 -3.29 -8.60
N HIS A 128 -4.35 -2.47 -7.66
CA HIS A 128 -4.15 -2.83 -6.25
C HIS A 128 -4.36 -1.63 -5.33
N GLY A 129 -4.62 -1.90 -4.08
CA GLY A 129 -4.69 -0.93 -3.01
C GLY A 129 -4.76 -1.62 -1.65
N ALA A 130 -5.12 -0.89 -0.61
CA ALA A 130 -5.11 -1.39 0.75
C ALA A 130 -6.38 -1.08 1.53
N VAL A 131 -6.73 -2.00 2.44
CA VAL A 131 -7.70 -1.79 3.51
C VAL A 131 -6.96 -1.87 4.83
N ILE A 132 -6.94 -0.79 5.60
CA ILE A 132 -6.37 -0.74 6.94
C ILE A 132 -7.49 -0.98 7.95
N ILE A 133 -7.32 -1.98 8.79
CA ILE A 133 -8.22 -2.28 9.91
C ILE A 133 -7.43 -2.09 11.20
N ASP A 134 -7.76 -1.04 11.93
CA ASP A 134 -7.05 -0.69 13.16
C ASP A 134 -7.17 -1.80 14.20
N PRO A 135 -6.06 -2.21 14.84
CA PRO A 135 -6.13 -3.10 16.00
C PRO A 135 -6.89 -2.43 17.15
N PRO A 136 -7.58 -3.21 17.98
CA PRO A 136 -8.16 -2.68 19.21
C PRO A 136 -7.09 -1.97 20.05
N ASN A 137 -7.45 -0.83 20.64
CA ASN A 137 -6.58 -0.01 21.49
C ASN A 137 -5.31 0.52 20.78
N LEU A 138 -5.36 0.71 19.47
CA LEU A 138 -4.26 1.33 18.74
C LEU A 138 -4.00 2.74 19.29
N THR A 139 -2.80 2.97 19.78
CA THR A 139 -2.38 4.27 20.31
C THR A 139 -2.25 5.28 19.19
N ALA A 140 -2.75 6.50 19.42
CA ALA A 140 -2.52 7.60 18.49
C ALA A 140 -1.02 7.93 18.40
N VAL A 141 -0.59 8.37 17.22
CA VAL A 141 0.77 8.82 16.94
C VAL A 141 0.74 10.23 16.35
N ASP A 142 1.90 10.90 16.33
CA ASP A 142 1.99 12.27 15.83
C ASP A 142 1.90 12.33 14.31
N ARG A 143 2.46 11.33 13.62
CA ARG A 143 2.44 11.19 12.18
C ARG A 143 2.11 9.76 11.78
N GLU A 144 1.29 9.62 10.75
CA GLU A 144 0.88 8.32 10.25
C GLU A 144 0.85 8.31 8.73
N TYR A 145 1.53 7.34 8.14
CA TYR A 145 1.71 7.23 6.70
C TYR A 145 1.41 5.82 6.21
N VAL A 146 1.00 5.71 4.93
CA VAL A 146 0.88 4.44 4.22
C VAL A 146 1.92 4.36 3.11
N VAL A 147 2.55 3.19 2.98
CA VAL A 147 3.51 2.85 1.94
C VAL A 147 3.11 1.51 1.32
N VAL A 148 2.68 1.55 0.08
CA VAL A 148 2.38 0.35 -0.72
C VAL A 148 3.47 0.19 -1.76
N GLN A 149 4.31 -0.85 -1.63
CA GLN A 149 5.30 -1.17 -2.65
C GLN A 149 4.64 -1.93 -3.79
N SER A 150 5.04 -1.63 -5.01
CA SER A 150 4.67 -2.39 -6.20
C SER A 150 5.77 -2.40 -7.24
N GLU A 151 5.76 -3.43 -8.08
CA GLU A 151 6.66 -3.59 -9.20
C GLU A 151 6.07 -2.97 -10.47
N ILE A 152 6.95 -2.40 -11.32
CA ILE A 152 6.56 -1.78 -12.59
C ILE A 152 7.37 -2.44 -13.71
N TYR A 153 6.66 -2.98 -14.69
CA TYR A 153 7.19 -3.67 -15.85
C TYR A 153 6.84 -2.88 -17.10
N LEU A 154 7.80 -2.14 -17.63
CA LEU A 154 7.58 -1.21 -18.74
C LEU A 154 7.50 -1.94 -20.08
N GLY A 155 6.42 -1.73 -20.79
CA GLY A 155 6.29 -1.99 -22.22
C GLY A 155 6.84 -0.82 -23.04
N PRO A 156 6.39 -0.65 -24.32
CA PRO A 156 6.69 0.53 -25.11
C PRO A 156 6.26 1.82 -24.38
N GLU A 157 6.90 2.95 -24.69
CA GLU A 157 6.60 4.24 -24.08
C GLU A 157 5.09 4.57 -24.15
N GLY A 158 4.49 4.87 -22.99
CA GLY A 158 3.06 5.09 -22.85
C GLY A 158 2.19 3.84 -23.07
N GLY A 159 2.80 2.70 -23.35
CA GLY A 159 2.13 1.41 -23.46
C GLY A 159 1.83 0.76 -22.13
N GLY A 160 1.19 -0.40 -22.16
CA GLY A 160 0.81 -1.17 -20.96
C GLY A 160 1.99 -1.94 -20.34
N THR A 161 1.66 -2.72 -19.34
CA THR A 161 2.59 -3.62 -18.64
C THR A 161 3.10 -4.71 -19.59
N ASP A 162 4.42 -4.95 -19.57
CA ASP A 162 5.06 -6.03 -20.32
C ASP A 162 4.85 -7.39 -19.64
N ALA A 163 3.96 -8.20 -20.19
CA ALA A 163 3.62 -9.52 -19.64
C ALA A 163 4.81 -10.52 -19.65
N VAL A 164 5.75 -10.36 -20.60
CA VAL A 164 6.94 -11.22 -20.66
C VAL A 164 7.87 -10.92 -19.51
N LYS A 165 8.10 -9.64 -19.22
CA LYS A 165 8.89 -9.21 -18.05
C LYS A 165 8.21 -9.63 -16.74
N VAL A 166 6.88 -9.52 -16.64
CA VAL A 166 6.13 -10.00 -15.46
C VAL A 166 6.37 -11.48 -15.24
N ALA A 167 6.23 -12.30 -16.27
CA ALA A 167 6.47 -13.74 -16.18
C ALA A 167 7.92 -14.07 -15.83
N ALA A 168 8.88 -13.26 -16.29
CA ALA A 168 10.31 -13.41 -16.01
C ALA A 168 10.72 -12.83 -14.65
N LYS A 169 9.82 -12.10 -13.96
CA LYS A 169 10.12 -11.37 -12.70
C LYS A 169 11.28 -10.38 -12.85
N THR A 170 11.27 -9.61 -13.93
CA THR A 170 12.31 -8.61 -14.23
C THR A 170 11.71 -7.21 -14.27
N PRO A 171 11.33 -6.64 -13.11
CA PRO A 171 10.76 -5.30 -13.06
C PRO A 171 11.79 -4.24 -13.46
N ASP A 172 11.34 -3.23 -14.20
CA ASP A 172 12.16 -2.08 -14.57
C ASP A 172 12.28 -1.07 -13.42
N LEU A 173 11.17 -0.88 -12.68
CA LEU A 173 11.10 0.03 -11.54
C LEU A 173 10.35 -0.62 -10.38
N PHE A 174 10.63 -0.11 -9.18
CA PHE A 174 9.82 -0.30 -7.99
C PHE A 174 9.24 1.03 -7.54
N ALA A 175 8.08 1.02 -6.95
CA ALA A 175 7.42 2.23 -6.50
C ALA A 175 6.87 2.10 -5.08
N PHE A 176 7.03 3.15 -4.30
CA PHE A 176 6.19 3.39 -3.14
C PHE A 176 4.99 4.24 -3.60
N ASN A 177 3.79 3.69 -3.42
CA ASN A 177 2.53 4.33 -3.83
C ASN A 177 2.50 4.74 -5.31
N GLY A 178 2.92 3.82 -6.20
CA GLY A 178 2.67 3.89 -7.64
C GLY A 178 3.65 4.69 -8.50
N ILE A 179 4.55 5.48 -7.90
CA ILE A 179 5.54 6.29 -8.62
C ILE A 179 6.92 6.07 -8.02
N ALA A 180 7.88 5.63 -8.84
CA ALA A 180 9.26 5.45 -8.43
C ALA A 180 9.90 6.77 -7.95
N PHE A 181 10.58 6.72 -6.80
CA PHE A 181 11.28 7.86 -6.18
C PHE A 181 10.41 9.07 -5.75
N GLN A 182 9.06 8.98 -5.76
CA GLN A 182 8.23 10.16 -5.51
C GLN A 182 8.48 10.83 -4.14
N TYR A 183 8.81 10.04 -3.12
CA TYR A 183 9.06 10.56 -1.76
C TYR A 183 10.49 11.07 -1.55
N ARG A 184 11.32 11.10 -2.57
CA ARG A 184 12.56 11.88 -2.59
C ARG A 184 12.26 13.37 -2.77
N ASP A 185 11.31 13.68 -3.65
CA ASP A 185 10.94 15.06 -4.00
C ASP A 185 9.75 15.58 -3.15
N ARG A 186 8.96 14.68 -2.59
CA ARG A 186 7.81 14.95 -1.70
C ARG A 186 7.95 14.12 -0.42
N PRO A 187 8.90 14.47 0.46
CA PRO A 187 9.25 13.63 1.60
C PRO A 187 8.12 13.47 2.59
N PHE A 188 8.13 12.37 3.34
CA PHE A 188 7.44 12.26 4.61
C PHE A 188 8.03 13.31 5.56
N THR A 189 7.26 13.81 6.51
CA THR A 189 7.71 14.85 7.43
C THR A 189 7.45 14.49 8.88
N ALA A 190 8.33 14.92 9.78
CA ALA A 190 8.12 14.84 11.22
C ALA A 190 8.92 15.95 11.93
N ARG A 191 8.75 16.06 13.25
CA ARG A 191 9.61 16.84 14.14
C ARG A 191 10.43 15.92 15.02
N PRO A 192 11.56 16.39 15.56
CA PRO A 192 12.31 15.62 16.54
C PRO A 192 11.42 15.19 17.72
N GLY A 193 11.47 13.92 18.09
CA GLY A 193 10.67 13.36 19.19
C GLY A 193 9.23 12.97 18.82
N GLU A 194 8.72 13.33 17.66
CA GLU A 194 7.41 12.86 17.19
C GLU A 194 7.44 11.35 16.89
N ARG A 195 6.40 10.64 17.30
CA ARG A 195 6.20 9.24 16.95
C ARG A 195 5.60 9.13 15.55
N VAL A 196 6.27 8.39 14.68
CA VAL A 196 5.87 8.15 13.30
C VAL A 196 5.47 6.69 13.12
N ARG A 197 4.28 6.43 12.58
CA ARG A 197 3.83 5.10 12.15
C ARG A 197 3.81 5.01 10.64
N PHE A 198 4.41 3.94 10.11
CA PHE A 198 4.29 3.58 8.71
C PHE A 198 3.49 2.27 8.58
N TRP A 199 2.31 2.36 7.98
CA TRP A 199 1.60 1.20 7.48
C TRP A 199 2.23 0.80 6.16
N VAL A 200 2.67 -0.43 6.05
CA VAL A 200 3.46 -0.93 4.92
C VAL A 200 2.80 -2.17 4.34
N LEU A 201 2.65 -2.20 3.03
CA LEU A 201 2.11 -3.32 2.28
C LEU A 201 2.99 -3.61 1.08
N ASP A 202 3.32 -4.89 0.87
CA ASP A 202 3.90 -5.35 -0.38
C ASP A 202 2.79 -5.84 -1.32
N ALA A 203 2.48 -5.07 -2.35
CA ALA A 203 1.50 -5.48 -3.35
C ALA A 203 2.07 -6.50 -4.35
N GLY A 204 3.38 -6.55 -4.51
CA GLY A 204 4.02 -7.45 -5.45
C GLY A 204 3.96 -6.96 -6.91
N PRO A 205 3.76 -7.87 -7.89
CA PRO A 205 3.18 -9.22 -7.78
C PRO A 205 4.11 -10.34 -7.34
N SER A 206 5.43 -10.18 -7.34
CA SER A 206 6.35 -11.31 -7.24
C SER A 206 7.51 -11.14 -6.27
N GLU A 207 8.06 -9.92 -6.13
CA GLU A 207 9.28 -9.65 -5.40
C GLU A 207 9.01 -9.15 -3.97
N PRO A 208 9.72 -9.67 -2.95
CA PRO A 208 9.55 -9.26 -1.56
C PRO A 208 10.14 -7.87 -1.30
N MET A 209 9.74 -7.26 -0.19
CA MET A 209 10.34 -6.02 0.30
C MET A 209 10.92 -6.18 1.70
N SER A 210 11.81 -5.24 2.07
CA SER A 210 12.34 -5.12 3.43
C SER A 210 12.34 -3.64 3.83
N PHE A 211 11.25 -3.20 4.46
CA PHE A 211 11.06 -1.79 4.82
C PHE A 211 11.98 -1.38 5.95
N HIS A 212 12.77 -0.34 5.75
CA HIS A 212 13.72 0.20 6.72
C HIS A 212 13.77 1.73 6.66
N ALA A 213 14.01 2.37 7.80
CA ALA A 213 14.32 3.79 7.89
C ALA A 213 15.75 3.95 8.38
N VAL A 214 16.63 4.46 7.53
CA VAL A 214 18.08 4.59 7.80
C VAL A 214 18.31 5.51 8.99
N GLY A 215 19.08 5.04 9.97
CA GLY A 215 19.37 5.78 11.21
C GLY A 215 18.31 5.61 12.32
N LEU A 216 17.27 4.79 12.09
CA LEU A 216 16.21 4.53 13.05
C LEU A 216 16.07 3.02 13.31
N GLN A 217 15.51 2.71 14.47
CA GLN A 217 15.01 1.38 14.82
C GLN A 217 13.53 1.49 15.15
N PHE A 218 12.78 0.42 14.87
CA PHE A 218 11.37 0.34 15.21
C PHE A 218 11.20 -0.24 16.60
N ASP A 219 10.44 0.41 17.44
CA ASP A 219 10.12 -0.04 18.82
C ASP A 219 8.72 -0.68 18.90
N GLN A 220 7.91 -0.55 17.84
CA GLN A 220 6.62 -1.19 17.68
C GLN A 220 6.58 -1.85 16.30
N VAL A 221 6.16 -3.10 16.24
CA VAL A 221 5.94 -3.85 14.98
C VAL A 221 4.66 -4.65 15.07
N PHE A 222 3.75 -4.40 14.13
CA PHE A 222 2.55 -5.18 13.89
C PHE A 222 2.70 -5.85 12.53
N PHE A 223 2.68 -7.16 12.48
CA PHE A 223 2.89 -7.93 11.25
C PHE A 223 1.64 -8.77 10.96
N GLU A 224 1.12 -8.66 9.75
CA GLU A 224 -0.15 -9.26 9.34
C GLU A 224 -1.27 -8.83 10.31
N GLY A 225 -1.75 -9.70 11.16
CA GLY A 225 -2.81 -9.46 12.13
C GLY A 225 -2.38 -9.48 13.60
N ALA A 226 -1.08 -9.35 13.91
CA ALA A 226 -0.59 -9.51 15.27
C ALA A 226 0.61 -8.60 15.63
N TRP A 227 0.71 -8.24 16.90
CA TRP A 227 1.91 -7.61 17.44
C TRP A 227 3.06 -8.61 17.51
N THR A 228 4.20 -8.27 16.89
CA THR A 228 5.44 -9.04 16.96
C THR A 228 6.50 -8.36 17.83
N LEU A 229 6.40 -7.04 18.00
CA LEU A 229 7.21 -6.25 18.90
C LEU A 229 6.36 -5.14 19.52
N GLY A 230 6.50 -4.90 20.84
CA GLY A 230 5.73 -3.90 21.56
C GLY A 230 4.25 -4.30 21.70
N GLY A 231 3.36 -3.34 21.51
CA GLY A 231 1.92 -3.50 21.68
C GLY A 231 1.40 -3.03 23.03
N PRO A 232 0.07 -2.88 23.19
CA PRO A 232 -0.55 -2.25 24.35
C PRO A 232 -0.31 -3.03 25.67
N ASP A 233 -0.13 -4.35 25.59
CA ASP A 233 0.06 -5.20 26.78
C ASP A 233 1.50 -5.23 27.30
N ARG A 234 2.43 -4.55 26.61
CA ARG A 234 3.85 -4.50 26.98
C ARG A 234 4.32 -3.12 27.48
N ILE A 235 3.40 -2.25 27.77
CA ILE A 235 3.69 -0.93 28.35
C ILE A 235 4.32 -1.14 29.74
N GLY A 236 5.54 -0.61 29.94
CA GLY A 236 6.26 -0.71 31.21
C GLY A 236 7.12 -1.96 31.37
N ALA A 237 7.34 -2.74 30.32
CA ALA A 237 8.35 -3.80 30.34
C ALA A 237 9.74 -3.19 30.65
N ALA A 238 10.49 -3.83 31.56
CA ALA A 238 11.82 -3.36 31.98
C ALA A 238 12.86 -3.47 30.83
N TRP A 239 12.50 -4.10 29.73
CA TRP A 239 13.33 -4.27 28.55
C TRP A 239 12.51 -3.97 27.30
N SER A 240 12.99 -3.03 26.48
CA SER A 240 12.39 -2.68 25.20
C SER A 240 13.17 -3.36 24.07
N GLY A 241 12.47 -4.13 23.23
CA GLY A 241 13.05 -4.69 22.03
C GLY A 241 13.15 -3.66 20.91
N GLY A 242 13.84 -4.03 19.81
CA GLY A 242 13.96 -3.22 18.61
C GLY A 242 13.95 -4.09 17.36
N SER A 243 13.45 -3.52 16.26
CA SER A 243 13.51 -4.10 14.92
C SER A 243 14.17 -3.12 13.97
N GLN A 244 14.98 -3.62 13.04
CA GLN A 244 15.63 -2.78 12.04
C GLN A 244 14.85 -2.72 10.74
N ALA A 245 14.05 -3.75 10.42
CA ALA A 245 13.31 -3.83 9.17
C ALA A 245 12.03 -4.64 9.34
N LEU A 246 11.04 -4.36 8.49
CA LEU A 246 9.85 -5.16 8.31
C LEU A 246 9.96 -5.90 6.97
N GLY A 247 10.22 -7.21 7.03
CA GLY A 247 10.25 -8.06 5.84
C GLY A 247 8.83 -8.48 5.45
N LEU A 248 8.46 -8.28 4.19
CA LEU A 248 7.16 -8.62 3.63
C LEU A 248 7.34 -9.39 2.33
N HIS A 249 6.55 -10.44 2.15
CA HIS A 249 6.35 -11.07 0.85
C HIS A 249 5.12 -10.46 0.16
N PRO A 250 4.94 -10.68 -1.16
CA PRO A 250 3.75 -10.24 -1.86
C PRO A 250 2.45 -10.57 -1.12
N ALA A 251 1.57 -9.59 -1.00
CA ALA A 251 0.32 -9.56 -0.25
C ALA A 251 0.45 -9.49 1.28
N GLN A 252 1.66 -9.47 1.85
CA GLN A 252 1.83 -9.26 3.28
C GLN A 252 1.92 -7.77 3.63
N GLY A 253 1.45 -7.44 4.82
CA GLY A 253 1.49 -6.09 5.34
C GLY A 253 1.64 -6.02 6.85
N GLY A 254 1.86 -4.81 7.34
CA GLY A 254 1.99 -4.53 8.76
C GLY A 254 2.22 -3.05 9.01
N PHE A 255 2.55 -2.69 10.23
CA PHE A 255 3.06 -1.36 10.51
C PHE A 255 4.27 -1.40 11.46
N VAL A 256 5.04 -0.35 11.38
CA VAL A 256 6.17 -0.10 12.26
C VAL A 256 6.07 1.31 12.85
N GLU A 257 6.62 1.50 14.05
CA GLU A 257 6.72 2.83 14.65
C GLU A 257 8.16 3.12 15.06
N CYS A 258 8.54 4.40 14.90
CA CYS A 258 9.83 4.93 15.33
C CYS A 258 9.68 6.38 15.82
N VAL A 259 10.72 6.84 16.54
CA VAL A 259 10.80 8.21 17.03
C VAL A 259 12.15 8.80 16.58
N PRO A 260 12.16 9.67 15.55
CA PRO A 260 13.40 10.33 15.13
C PRO A 260 13.95 11.23 16.27
N PRO A 261 15.21 11.04 16.68
CA PRO A 261 15.73 11.74 17.84
C PRO A 261 16.18 13.20 17.57
N ALA A 262 16.44 13.54 16.30
CA ALA A 262 16.99 14.84 15.91
C ALA A 262 16.52 15.24 14.52
N ALA A 263 16.62 16.53 14.21
CA ALA A 263 16.41 17.05 12.86
C ALA A 263 17.42 16.46 11.87
N GLY A 264 16.97 16.17 10.65
CA GLY A 264 17.78 15.57 9.61
C GLY A 264 16.93 14.89 8.54
N THR A 265 17.58 14.27 7.57
CA THR A 265 16.93 13.49 6.52
C THR A 265 17.24 12.01 6.74
N TYR A 266 16.20 11.25 7.04
CA TYR A 266 16.28 9.80 7.21
C TYR A 266 15.75 9.14 5.94
N THR A 267 16.58 8.32 5.28
CA THR A 267 16.15 7.65 4.05
C THR A 267 15.25 6.45 4.39
N VAL A 268 14.08 6.41 3.78
CA VAL A 268 13.13 5.29 3.90
C VAL A 268 13.28 4.42 2.65
N VAL A 269 13.51 3.12 2.81
CA VAL A 269 13.90 2.23 1.72
C VAL A 269 13.25 0.86 1.82
N SER A 270 13.18 0.14 0.67
CA SER A 270 13.29 -1.31 0.70
C SER A 270 14.77 -1.67 0.78
N HIS A 271 15.17 -2.44 1.80
CA HIS A 271 16.59 -2.82 1.99
C HIS A 271 17.04 -3.93 1.02
N SER A 272 16.17 -4.39 0.12
CA SER A 272 16.54 -5.00 -1.15
C SER A 272 17.11 -3.89 -2.04
N PHE A 273 18.41 -3.66 -1.99
CA PHE A 273 19.02 -2.44 -2.56
C PHE A 273 18.87 -2.34 -4.07
N ALA A 274 18.83 -3.45 -4.79
CA ALA A 274 18.53 -3.42 -6.22
C ALA A 274 17.15 -2.82 -6.52
N ASP A 275 16.17 -3.04 -5.64
CA ASP A 275 14.82 -2.51 -5.75
C ASP A 275 14.77 -1.04 -5.31
N MET A 276 15.50 -0.69 -4.25
CA MET A 276 15.71 0.69 -3.81
C MET A 276 16.29 1.55 -4.95
N GLU A 277 17.33 1.06 -5.62
CA GLU A 277 18.01 1.73 -6.75
C GLU A 277 17.10 1.89 -7.97
N LYS A 278 16.04 1.10 -8.05
CA LYS A 278 14.99 1.19 -9.09
C LYS A 278 13.76 2.00 -8.66
N GLY A 279 13.73 2.57 -7.44
CA GLY A 279 12.65 3.48 -7.06
C GLY A 279 11.97 3.25 -5.71
N ALA A 280 12.23 2.11 -5.03
CA ALA A 280 11.63 1.81 -3.71
C ALA A 280 12.35 2.57 -2.59
N MET A 281 12.31 3.91 -2.65
CA MET A 281 12.91 4.79 -1.66
C MET A 281 12.20 6.13 -1.55
N GLY A 282 12.40 6.78 -0.42
CA GLY A 282 11.99 8.14 -0.14
C GLY A 282 12.77 8.73 1.04
N HIS A 283 12.37 9.91 1.48
CA HIS A 283 12.96 10.58 2.64
C HIS A 283 11.90 10.85 3.69
N LEU A 284 12.26 10.68 4.96
CA LEU A 284 11.60 11.30 6.10
C LEU A 284 12.43 12.53 6.50
N VAL A 285 11.92 13.71 6.22
CA VAL A 285 12.56 14.97 6.61
C VAL A 285 12.03 15.37 7.98
N VAL A 286 12.94 15.42 8.94
CA VAL A 286 12.66 15.81 10.33
C VAL A 286 13.20 17.21 10.53
N ALA A 287 12.31 18.15 10.84
CA ALA A 287 12.62 19.58 11.01
C ALA A 287 11.83 20.16 12.20
N ASP A 288 12.36 21.24 12.80
CA ASP A 288 11.75 21.95 13.93
C ASP A 288 10.39 22.61 13.61
#